data_c6dbd3ee95515d8d37f4ebc6df9888d5
#
_entry.id   c6dbd3ee95515d8d37f4ebc6df9888d5
#
_cell.length_a   1.000
_cell.length_b   1.000
_cell.length_c   1.000
_cell.angle_alpha   90.00
_cell.angle_beta   90.00
_cell.angle_gamma   90.00
#
_symmetry.space_group_name_H-M   'P 1'
#
loop_
_entity.id
_entity.type
_entity.pdbx_description
1 polymer ?
#
loop_
_entity_poly.entity_id
_entity_poly.type
_entity_poly.pdbx_seq_one_letter_code
_entity_poly.pdbx_strand_id
1 'polypeptide(L)'
;MPPQNSPVARGNAVPGDKATLDQWLGYLESIHPSEIDLGLDRVLLVLRRLFRRNPAGRIITIAGTNGKGSAVAALEKLLMASGRSTGAYTSPHLQNYNERVRINGADVSDDQLVRAFPRVEEARRDTTLTYFEFGTLAAFVLFLEAGVEDWVLEVGLGGRLDAVNVLDPDLAIITSVDIDHVAFLGDNREVIGFEKAGILRPGIPAVYADIDPPESVLQQAAAQKVQLERPGETYQLVPCDPGIAPAGSLWLEQPRYGDRVLLPDNGLPVHSLAAAVVAVRQLAPELAPSAIEQVIARLTLPGRYEVLQQQPRVVVDVGHNPHA
;
A
#
# COMPACT_ATOMS: atom_id res chain seq x y z
N MET A 1 9.23 46.81 -15.30
CA MET A 1 8.92 45.83 -16.33
C MET A 1 7.99 44.81 -15.69
N PRO A 2 6.79 44.53 -16.21
CA PRO A 2 5.92 43.48 -15.68
C PRO A 2 6.53 42.11 -16.00
N PRO A 3 6.31 41.08 -15.15
CA PRO A 3 6.81 39.74 -15.41
C PRO A 3 6.17 39.17 -16.66
N GLN A 4 6.99 38.63 -17.56
CA GLN A 4 6.55 37.95 -18.77
C GLN A 4 5.81 36.67 -18.34
N ASN A 5 4.53 36.56 -18.72
CA ASN A 5 3.76 35.33 -18.67
C ASN A 5 4.50 34.26 -19.49
N SER A 6 5.08 33.28 -18.80
CA SER A 6 5.50 32.03 -19.43
C SER A 6 4.26 31.36 -20.03
N PRO A 7 4.30 30.85 -21.26
CA PRO A 7 3.17 30.17 -21.85
C PRO A 7 2.83 28.93 -21.02
N VAL A 8 1.63 28.86 -20.50
CA VAL A 8 1.02 27.61 -19.98
C VAL A 8 1.20 26.57 -21.10
N ALA A 9 1.93 25.51 -20.82
CA ALA A 9 2.10 24.42 -21.75
C ALA A 9 0.71 23.98 -22.22
N ARG A 10 0.50 23.95 -23.55
CA ARG A 10 -0.75 23.44 -24.14
C ARG A 10 -0.82 21.98 -23.71
N GLY A 11 -1.68 21.69 -22.73
CA GLY A 11 -1.93 20.32 -22.27
C GLY A 11 -2.29 19.44 -23.48
N ASN A 12 -1.74 18.24 -23.52
CA ASN A 12 -2.11 17.25 -24.51
C ASN A 12 -3.64 17.11 -24.55
N ALA A 13 -4.21 16.90 -25.74
CA ALA A 13 -5.65 16.67 -25.86
C ALA A 13 -6.00 15.37 -25.10
N VAL A 14 -7.18 15.37 -24.46
CA VAL A 14 -7.72 14.18 -23.79
C VAL A 14 -7.71 13.00 -24.77
N PRO A 15 -7.15 11.84 -24.42
CA PRO A 15 -7.14 10.67 -25.27
C PRO A 15 -8.59 10.22 -25.64
N GLY A 16 -8.79 9.87 -26.90
CA GLY A 16 -10.10 9.43 -27.39
C GLY A 16 -10.39 7.96 -27.07
N ASP A 17 -11.59 7.50 -27.46
CA ASP A 17 -12.13 6.16 -27.16
C ASP A 17 -11.26 4.98 -27.63
N LYS A 18 -10.34 5.21 -28.57
CA LYS A 18 -9.42 4.18 -29.11
C LYS A 18 -7.97 4.37 -28.63
N ALA A 19 -7.77 5.23 -27.64
CA ALA A 19 -6.44 5.47 -27.11
C ALA A 19 -5.88 4.22 -26.41
N THR A 20 -4.59 3.99 -26.58
CA THR A 20 -3.85 2.96 -25.86
C THR A 20 -3.55 3.37 -24.43
N LEU A 21 -3.14 2.41 -23.59
CA LEU A 21 -2.70 2.70 -22.22
C LEU A 21 -1.56 3.72 -22.22
N ASP A 22 -0.54 3.55 -23.09
CA ASP A 22 0.61 4.47 -23.17
C ASP A 22 0.19 5.91 -23.51
N GLN A 23 -0.80 6.08 -24.39
CA GLN A 23 -1.33 7.40 -24.71
C GLN A 23 -2.01 8.05 -23.51
N TRP A 24 -2.75 7.27 -22.71
CA TRP A 24 -3.32 7.75 -21.47
C TRP A 24 -2.25 8.11 -20.45
N LEU A 25 -1.24 7.25 -20.24
CA LEU A 25 -0.16 7.50 -19.29
C LEU A 25 0.62 8.78 -19.65
N GLY A 26 0.97 8.97 -20.93
CA GLY A 26 1.61 10.21 -21.38
C GLY A 26 0.73 11.45 -21.21
N TYR A 27 -0.59 11.32 -21.35
CA TYR A 27 -1.53 12.40 -21.03
C TYR A 27 -1.51 12.72 -19.53
N LEU A 28 -1.60 11.71 -18.64
CA LEU A 28 -1.63 11.88 -17.19
C LEU A 28 -0.37 12.60 -16.66
N GLU A 29 0.80 12.37 -17.25
CA GLU A 29 2.04 13.08 -16.90
C GLU A 29 1.98 14.57 -17.22
N SER A 30 1.08 14.99 -18.11
CA SER A 30 1.00 16.38 -18.60
C SER A 30 -0.08 17.24 -17.93
N ILE A 31 -1.04 16.65 -17.20
CA ILE A 31 -2.22 17.36 -16.70
C ILE A 31 -2.01 18.09 -15.37
N HIS A 32 -0.89 17.87 -14.71
CA HIS A 32 -0.51 18.56 -13.48
C HIS A 32 0.90 19.15 -13.60
N PRO A 33 1.14 20.38 -13.08
CA PRO A 33 2.46 21.04 -13.22
C PRO A 33 3.56 20.39 -12.38
N SER A 34 3.21 19.63 -11.35
CA SER A 34 4.16 18.97 -10.44
C SER A 34 3.92 17.47 -10.44
N GLU A 35 5.00 16.69 -10.42
CA GLU A 35 4.93 15.24 -10.30
C GLU A 35 4.35 14.82 -8.94
N ILE A 36 4.77 15.53 -7.89
CA ILE A 36 4.30 15.34 -6.51
C ILE A 36 3.72 16.65 -5.99
N ASP A 37 2.47 16.61 -5.56
CA ASP A 37 1.78 17.71 -4.89
C ASP A 37 0.85 17.11 -3.82
N LEU A 38 1.32 17.09 -2.58
CA LEU A 38 0.63 16.45 -1.46
C LEU A 38 -0.59 17.28 -1.03
N GLY A 39 -1.74 16.63 -0.95
CA GLY A 39 -2.98 17.24 -0.52
C GLY A 39 -4.19 16.39 -0.87
N LEU A 40 -5.23 16.45 -0.04
CA LEU A 40 -6.44 15.62 -0.22
C LEU A 40 -7.58 16.35 -0.94
N ASP A 41 -7.56 17.69 -0.99
CA ASP A 41 -8.71 18.47 -1.45
C ASP A 41 -9.11 18.15 -2.90
N ARG A 42 -8.13 18.04 -3.80
CA ARG A 42 -8.36 17.71 -5.21
C ARG A 42 -8.95 16.32 -5.36
N VAL A 43 -8.31 15.33 -4.71
CA VAL A 43 -8.73 13.93 -4.75
C VAL A 43 -10.12 13.77 -4.15
N LEU A 44 -10.38 14.38 -2.98
CA LEU A 44 -11.67 14.33 -2.32
C LEU A 44 -12.79 14.96 -3.18
N LEU A 45 -12.50 16.07 -3.84
CA LEU A 45 -13.46 16.72 -4.74
C LEU A 45 -13.86 15.80 -5.90
N VAL A 46 -12.87 15.16 -6.52
CA VAL A 46 -13.12 14.24 -7.65
C VAL A 46 -13.75 12.94 -7.17
N LEU A 47 -13.30 12.39 -6.04
CA LEU A 47 -13.89 11.20 -5.42
C LEU A 47 -15.40 11.37 -5.19
N ARG A 48 -15.84 12.52 -4.65
CA ARG A 48 -17.27 12.82 -4.41
C ARG A 48 -18.11 12.92 -5.68
N ARG A 49 -17.48 13.24 -6.81
CA ARG A 49 -18.13 13.25 -8.11
C ARG A 49 -18.21 11.85 -8.74
N LEU A 50 -17.18 11.02 -8.49
CA LEU A 50 -17.13 9.62 -8.94
C LEU A 50 -18.11 8.74 -8.16
N PHE A 51 -18.17 8.94 -6.85
CA PHE A 51 -18.91 8.06 -5.94
C PHE A 51 -19.93 8.86 -5.13
N ARG A 52 -21.21 8.52 -5.28
CA ARG A 52 -22.29 9.13 -4.48
C ARG A 52 -22.28 8.72 -3.02
N ARG A 53 -21.64 7.61 -2.70
CA ARG A 53 -21.46 7.04 -1.36
C ARG A 53 -20.04 6.48 -1.22
N ASN A 54 -19.55 6.41 -0.01
CA ASN A 54 -18.29 5.70 0.24
C ASN A 54 -18.37 4.26 -0.26
N PRO A 55 -17.25 3.69 -0.74
CA PRO A 55 -17.17 2.29 -1.12
C PRO A 55 -17.71 1.39 -0.01
N ALA A 56 -18.43 0.34 -0.38
CA ALA A 56 -18.96 -0.64 0.58
C ALA A 56 -17.90 -1.65 1.03
N GLY A 57 -16.76 -1.71 0.36
CA GLY A 57 -15.64 -2.58 0.69
C GLY A 57 -14.93 -2.12 1.95
N ARG A 58 -14.31 -3.06 2.65
CA ARG A 58 -13.45 -2.80 3.81
C ARG A 58 -12.12 -2.22 3.33
N ILE A 59 -11.69 -1.10 3.88
CA ILE A 59 -10.49 -0.37 3.48
C ILE A 59 -9.34 -0.70 4.43
N ILE A 60 -8.24 -1.19 3.91
CA ILE A 60 -7.00 -1.43 4.65
C ILE A 60 -5.90 -0.55 4.07
N THR A 61 -5.40 0.41 4.85
CA THR A 61 -4.36 1.34 4.40
C THR A 61 -3.01 0.97 4.99
N ILE A 62 -1.99 0.88 4.13
CA ILE A 62 -0.64 0.46 4.51
C ILE A 62 0.35 1.58 4.20
N ALA A 63 0.92 2.19 5.25
CA ALA A 63 1.99 3.17 5.17
C ALA A 63 3.31 2.58 5.69
N GLY A 64 4.40 3.28 5.46
CA GLY A 64 5.72 2.91 5.97
C GLY A 64 6.85 3.44 5.10
N THR A 65 8.08 3.35 5.57
CA THR A 65 9.26 3.65 4.75
C THR A 65 9.53 2.44 3.85
N ASN A 66 9.82 1.29 4.40
CA ASN A 66 10.12 0.06 3.68
C ASN A 66 9.08 -1.04 3.97
N GLY A 67 8.97 -2.03 3.09
CA GLY A 67 8.16 -3.23 3.30
C GLY A 67 6.66 -3.08 3.03
N LYS A 68 6.16 -1.92 2.61
CA LYS A 68 4.74 -1.68 2.28
C LYS A 68 4.21 -2.69 1.28
N GLY A 69 4.83 -2.78 0.10
CA GLY A 69 4.41 -3.72 -0.96
C GLY A 69 4.43 -5.18 -0.53
N SER A 70 5.39 -5.59 0.34
CA SER A 70 5.42 -6.94 0.92
C SER A 70 4.24 -7.18 1.87
N ALA A 71 3.89 -6.19 2.69
CA ALA A 71 2.71 -6.26 3.56
C ALA A 71 1.40 -6.32 2.76
N VAL A 72 1.28 -5.50 1.69
CA VAL A 72 0.12 -5.53 0.76
C VAL A 72 -0.02 -6.92 0.14
N ALA A 73 1.04 -7.45 -0.46
CA ALA A 73 0.98 -8.74 -1.14
C ALA A 73 0.68 -9.91 -0.18
N ALA A 74 1.27 -9.90 1.01
CA ALA A 74 0.98 -10.90 2.04
C ALA A 74 -0.49 -10.83 2.45
N LEU A 75 -0.99 -9.63 2.78
CA LEU A 75 -2.35 -9.45 3.24
C LEU A 75 -3.39 -9.79 2.16
N GLU A 76 -3.16 -9.37 0.91
CA GLU A 76 -3.99 -9.72 -0.24
C GLU A 76 -4.14 -11.25 -0.37
N LYS A 77 -3.02 -11.98 -0.36
CA LYS A 77 -3.04 -13.45 -0.49
C LYS A 77 -3.70 -14.13 0.71
N LEU A 78 -3.50 -13.62 1.91
CA LEU A 78 -4.13 -14.15 3.13
C LEU A 78 -5.65 -13.92 3.11
N LEU A 79 -6.12 -12.74 2.72
CA LEU A 79 -7.54 -12.45 2.56
C LEU A 79 -8.19 -13.33 1.48
N MET A 80 -7.51 -13.53 0.35
CA MET A 80 -7.99 -14.46 -0.68
C MET A 80 -8.06 -15.90 -0.17
N ALA A 81 -7.09 -16.34 0.64
CA ALA A 81 -7.10 -17.68 1.22
C ALA A 81 -8.26 -17.89 2.23
N SER A 82 -8.79 -16.81 2.81
CA SER A 82 -10.01 -16.85 3.61
C SER A 82 -11.30 -16.83 2.78
N GLY A 83 -11.19 -16.87 1.46
CA GLY A 83 -12.33 -16.86 0.53
C GLY A 83 -12.87 -15.47 0.17
N ARG A 84 -12.16 -14.40 0.52
CA ARG A 84 -12.58 -13.02 0.27
C ARG A 84 -12.05 -12.50 -1.07
N SER A 85 -12.84 -11.67 -1.73
CA SER A 85 -12.40 -10.97 -2.93
C SER A 85 -11.63 -9.69 -2.57
N THR A 86 -10.53 -9.43 -3.30
CA THR A 86 -9.60 -8.36 -2.94
C THR A 86 -9.30 -7.43 -4.13
N GLY A 87 -9.14 -6.14 -3.83
CA GLY A 87 -8.48 -5.17 -4.69
C GLY A 87 -7.22 -4.68 -4.01
N ALA A 88 -6.06 -4.76 -4.65
CA ALA A 88 -4.80 -4.26 -4.12
C ALA A 88 -4.27 -3.12 -5.01
N TYR A 89 -3.87 -2.01 -4.36
CA TYR A 89 -3.22 -0.87 -5.02
C TYR A 89 -1.82 -0.70 -4.47
N THR A 90 -0.82 -0.69 -5.36
CA THR A 90 0.61 -0.63 -5.00
C THR A 90 1.38 0.37 -5.84
N SER A 91 2.51 0.88 -5.34
CA SER A 91 3.40 1.78 -6.07
C SER A 91 4.84 1.79 -5.52
N PRO A 92 5.83 2.06 -6.39
CA PRO A 92 5.73 2.13 -7.84
C PRO A 92 5.58 0.76 -8.50
N HIS A 93 5.31 0.70 -9.80
CA HIS A 93 5.43 -0.52 -10.60
C HIS A 93 6.89 -0.77 -11.02
N LEU A 94 7.23 -2.01 -11.37
CA LEU A 94 8.57 -2.37 -11.81
C LEU A 94 8.73 -2.32 -13.34
N GLN A 95 7.78 -2.89 -14.07
CA GLN A 95 7.80 -3.02 -15.52
C GLN A 95 6.56 -2.40 -16.17
N ASN A 96 5.37 -2.79 -15.71
CA ASN A 96 4.11 -2.40 -16.33
C ASN A 96 3.23 -1.63 -15.35
N TYR A 97 2.58 -0.59 -15.82
CA TYR A 97 1.66 0.21 -15.00
C TYR A 97 0.57 -0.61 -14.33
N ASN A 98 0.12 -1.68 -14.98
CA ASN A 98 -0.92 -2.61 -14.54
C ASN A 98 -0.63 -3.22 -13.15
N GLU A 99 0.66 -3.45 -12.83
CA GLU A 99 1.12 -3.97 -11.53
C GLU A 99 0.59 -3.14 -10.34
N ARG A 100 0.27 -1.86 -10.58
CA ARG A 100 -0.26 -0.98 -9.54
C ARG A 100 -1.65 -1.37 -9.07
N VAL A 101 -2.43 -2.07 -9.90
CA VAL A 101 -3.83 -2.41 -9.60
C VAL A 101 -4.04 -3.89 -9.80
N ARG A 102 -4.33 -4.61 -8.74
CA ARG A 102 -4.65 -6.03 -8.79
C ARG A 102 -6.08 -6.27 -8.31
N ILE A 103 -6.76 -7.21 -8.94
CA ILE A 103 -8.08 -7.70 -8.55
C ILE A 103 -7.98 -9.21 -8.37
N ASN A 104 -8.26 -9.69 -7.16
CA ASN A 104 -8.14 -11.11 -6.81
C ASN A 104 -6.76 -11.70 -7.17
N GLY A 105 -5.70 -10.94 -6.89
CA GLY A 105 -4.31 -11.36 -7.08
C GLY A 105 -3.79 -11.36 -8.51
N ALA A 106 -4.57 -10.85 -9.47
CA ALA A 106 -4.16 -10.67 -10.86
C ALA A 106 -4.10 -9.18 -11.23
N ASP A 107 -3.06 -8.79 -11.95
CA ASP A 107 -2.94 -7.44 -12.49
C ASP A 107 -4.10 -7.17 -13.46
N VAL A 108 -4.62 -5.94 -13.41
CA VAL A 108 -5.65 -5.52 -14.36
C VAL A 108 -5.09 -5.39 -15.77
N SER A 109 -5.92 -5.60 -16.78
CA SER A 109 -5.52 -5.44 -18.19
C SER A 109 -5.48 -3.97 -18.61
N ASP A 110 -4.78 -3.67 -19.72
CA ASP A 110 -4.81 -2.35 -20.37
C ASP A 110 -6.24 -1.89 -20.65
N ASP A 111 -7.08 -2.80 -21.15
CA ASP A 111 -8.48 -2.50 -21.44
C ASP A 111 -9.28 -2.07 -20.19
N GLN A 112 -8.97 -2.65 -19.02
CA GLN A 112 -9.62 -2.26 -17.77
C GLN A 112 -9.22 -0.84 -17.37
N LEU A 113 -7.92 -0.52 -17.44
CA LEU A 113 -7.42 0.82 -17.16
C LEU A 113 -7.95 1.86 -18.14
N VAL A 114 -7.88 1.58 -19.44
CA VAL A 114 -8.39 2.47 -20.51
C VAL A 114 -9.89 2.73 -20.37
N ARG A 115 -10.68 1.79 -19.85
CA ARG A 115 -12.09 2.01 -19.53
C ARG A 115 -12.31 2.83 -18.25
N ALA A 116 -11.42 2.72 -17.27
CA ALA A 116 -11.55 3.44 -16.01
C ALA A 116 -11.13 4.93 -16.13
N PHE A 117 -10.10 5.22 -16.91
CA PHE A 117 -9.54 6.57 -17.04
C PHE A 117 -10.55 7.62 -17.53
N PRO A 118 -11.36 7.38 -18.56
CA PRO A 118 -12.39 8.35 -18.99
C PRO A 118 -13.37 8.73 -17.88
N ARG A 119 -13.68 7.83 -16.96
CA ARG A 119 -14.57 8.12 -15.83
C ARG A 119 -13.94 9.10 -14.84
N VAL A 120 -12.64 8.93 -14.57
CA VAL A 120 -11.90 9.89 -13.73
C VAL A 120 -11.78 11.22 -14.44
N GLU A 121 -11.49 11.20 -15.75
CA GLU A 121 -11.37 12.40 -16.58
C GLU A 121 -12.67 13.22 -16.58
N GLU A 122 -13.82 12.58 -16.79
CA GLU A 122 -15.13 13.24 -16.73
C GLU A 122 -15.40 13.82 -15.32
N ALA A 123 -15.06 13.08 -14.27
CA ALA A 123 -15.31 13.51 -12.89
C ALA A 123 -14.40 14.66 -12.45
N ARG A 124 -13.13 14.69 -12.90
CA ARG A 124 -12.20 15.74 -12.51
C ARG A 124 -12.59 17.10 -13.10
N ARG A 125 -13.16 17.17 -14.29
CA ARG A 125 -13.48 18.43 -14.99
C ARG A 125 -12.22 19.30 -15.13
N ASP A 126 -12.24 20.51 -14.52
CA ASP A 126 -11.12 21.45 -14.51
C ASP A 126 -10.14 21.23 -13.35
N THR A 127 -10.39 20.24 -12.47
CA THR A 127 -9.51 19.92 -11.36
C THR A 127 -8.27 19.19 -11.90
N THR A 128 -7.08 19.75 -11.67
CA THR A 128 -5.83 19.06 -12.01
C THR A 128 -5.57 17.95 -10.99
N LEU A 129 -5.06 16.81 -11.46
CA LEU A 129 -4.65 15.68 -10.64
C LEU A 129 -3.22 15.29 -11.02
N THR A 130 -2.39 14.97 -10.04
CA THR A 130 -1.10 14.35 -10.29
C THR A 130 -1.30 12.96 -10.91
N TYR A 131 -0.26 12.44 -11.54
CA TYR A 131 -0.25 11.07 -12.08
C TYR A 131 -0.69 10.02 -11.04
N PHE A 132 -0.20 10.16 -9.80
CA PHE A 132 -0.55 9.25 -8.71
C PHE A 132 -2.00 9.43 -8.25
N GLU A 133 -2.48 10.66 -8.07
CA GLU A 133 -3.86 10.94 -7.67
C GLU A 133 -4.87 10.39 -8.69
N PHE A 134 -4.58 10.58 -9.98
CA PHE A 134 -5.43 10.07 -11.05
C PHE A 134 -5.47 8.55 -11.05
N GLY A 135 -4.30 7.90 -10.96
CA GLY A 135 -4.18 6.44 -10.89
C GLY A 135 -4.88 5.83 -9.67
N THR A 136 -4.78 6.48 -8.52
CA THR A 136 -5.49 6.09 -7.29
C THR A 136 -7.01 6.08 -7.50
N LEU A 137 -7.55 7.15 -8.08
CA LEU A 137 -9.00 7.23 -8.35
C LEU A 137 -9.44 6.19 -9.40
N ALA A 138 -8.62 5.91 -10.41
CA ALA A 138 -8.90 4.86 -11.39
C ALA A 138 -8.90 3.46 -10.75
N ALA A 139 -7.98 3.18 -9.83
CA ALA A 139 -7.99 1.94 -9.06
C ALA A 139 -9.28 1.78 -8.24
N PHE A 140 -9.75 2.85 -7.60
CA PHE A 140 -11.02 2.83 -6.84
C PHE A 140 -12.23 2.57 -7.75
N VAL A 141 -12.23 3.13 -8.96
CA VAL A 141 -13.26 2.82 -9.97
C VAL A 141 -13.28 1.34 -10.30
N LEU A 142 -12.11 0.75 -10.56
CA LEU A 142 -11.98 -0.67 -10.90
C LEU A 142 -12.40 -1.59 -9.74
N PHE A 143 -12.03 -1.27 -8.51
CA PHE A 143 -12.41 -2.05 -7.33
C PHE A 143 -13.92 -2.00 -7.10
N LEU A 144 -14.55 -0.85 -7.29
CA LEU A 144 -16.00 -0.72 -7.18
C LEU A 144 -16.72 -1.53 -8.28
N GLU A 145 -16.23 -1.46 -9.53
CA GLU A 145 -16.80 -2.22 -10.66
C GLU A 145 -16.67 -3.73 -10.47
N ALA A 146 -15.54 -4.17 -9.92
CA ALA A 146 -15.31 -5.57 -9.60
C ALA A 146 -16.08 -6.05 -8.36
N GLY A 147 -16.62 -5.13 -7.55
CA GLY A 147 -17.38 -5.45 -6.35
C GLY A 147 -16.54 -6.18 -5.29
N VAL A 148 -15.23 -5.90 -5.22
CA VAL A 148 -14.35 -6.58 -4.26
C VAL A 148 -14.65 -6.15 -2.83
N GLU A 149 -14.50 -7.10 -1.90
CA GLU A 149 -14.87 -6.94 -0.50
C GLU A 149 -13.81 -6.20 0.31
N ASP A 150 -12.52 -6.43 0.01
CA ASP A 150 -11.40 -5.81 0.72
C ASP A 150 -10.51 -5.02 -0.23
N TRP A 151 -10.21 -3.78 0.15
CA TRP A 151 -9.32 -2.87 -0.58
C TRP A 151 -8.03 -2.70 0.20
N VAL A 152 -6.93 -3.25 -0.27
CA VAL A 152 -5.60 -3.17 0.36
C VAL A 152 -4.79 -2.09 -0.35
N LEU A 153 -4.64 -0.94 0.30
CA LEU A 153 -4.13 0.29 -0.31
C LEU A 153 -2.75 0.64 0.22
N GLU A 154 -1.75 0.66 -0.65
CA GLU A 154 -0.42 1.16 -0.35
C GLU A 154 -0.36 2.68 -0.46
N VAL A 155 0.14 3.34 0.58
CA VAL A 155 0.50 4.75 0.56
C VAL A 155 1.71 4.97 -0.34
N GLY A 156 1.61 5.90 -1.29
CA GLY A 156 2.73 6.27 -2.15
C GLY A 156 3.79 7.05 -1.39
N LEU A 157 3.40 8.12 -0.69
CA LEU A 157 4.32 9.00 0.01
C LEU A 157 3.74 9.54 1.32
N GLY A 158 4.51 9.40 2.42
CA GLY A 158 4.07 9.88 3.74
C GLY A 158 2.92 9.07 4.31
N GLY A 159 1.72 9.60 4.25
CA GLY A 159 0.47 8.98 4.71
C GLY A 159 -0.66 10.00 4.80
N ARG A 160 -0.52 11.01 5.66
CA ARG A 160 -1.56 11.97 6.01
C ARG A 160 -2.19 12.68 4.81
N LEU A 161 -1.37 13.08 3.85
CA LEU A 161 -1.79 13.82 2.66
C LEU A 161 -1.69 13.00 1.36
N ASP A 162 -1.51 11.68 1.48
CA ASP A 162 -1.46 10.79 0.34
C ASP A 162 -2.86 10.54 -0.25
N ALA A 163 -2.93 10.38 -1.57
CA ALA A 163 -4.20 10.23 -2.28
C ALA A 163 -5.05 9.04 -1.78
N VAL A 164 -4.43 7.92 -1.37
CA VAL A 164 -5.19 6.77 -0.86
C VAL A 164 -5.86 7.07 0.49
N ASN A 165 -5.31 8.02 1.27
CA ASN A 165 -5.83 8.41 2.57
C ASN A 165 -7.11 9.28 2.49
N VAL A 166 -7.61 9.54 1.30
CA VAL A 166 -8.92 10.17 1.07
C VAL A 166 -10.10 9.29 1.51
N LEU A 167 -9.86 7.97 1.63
CA LEU A 167 -10.79 7.01 2.22
C LEU A 167 -10.39 6.72 3.67
N ASP A 168 -11.37 6.66 4.56
CA ASP A 168 -11.11 6.28 5.95
C ASP A 168 -10.90 4.76 6.04
N PRO A 169 -9.76 4.28 6.59
CA PRO A 169 -9.52 2.86 6.74
C PRO A 169 -10.30 2.22 7.88
N ASP A 170 -10.64 0.95 7.69
CA ASP A 170 -11.16 0.05 8.73
C ASP A 170 -10.03 -0.61 9.55
N LEU A 171 -8.83 -0.71 8.94
CA LEU A 171 -7.59 -1.16 9.58
C LEU A 171 -6.39 -0.45 8.94
N ALA A 172 -5.42 -0.05 9.75
CA ALA A 172 -4.19 0.59 9.29
C ALA A 172 -2.95 -0.27 9.60
N ILE A 173 -1.95 -0.26 8.70
CA ILE A 173 -0.64 -0.88 8.96
C ILE A 173 0.43 0.19 8.73
N ILE A 174 1.38 0.32 9.66
CA ILE A 174 2.60 1.10 9.48
C ILE A 174 3.76 0.10 9.56
N THR A 175 4.45 -0.12 8.43
CA THR A 175 5.48 -1.17 8.34
C THR A 175 6.77 -0.78 9.04
N SER A 176 7.28 0.42 8.77
CA SER A 176 8.47 0.97 9.43
C SER A 176 8.48 2.48 9.26
N VAL A 177 9.26 3.15 10.12
CA VAL A 177 9.50 4.60 9.98
C VAL A 177 11.00 4.85 10.03
N ASP A 178 11.54 5.35 8.94
CA ASP A 178 12.93 5.80 8.85
C ASP A 178 13.04 6.99 7.89
N ILE A 179 14.23 7.58 7.81
CA ILE A 179 14.50 8.76 6.99
C ILE A 179 14.50 8.33 5.52
N ASP A 180 13.54 8.87 4.78
CA ASP A 180 13.40 8.73 3.34
C ASP A 180 12.60 9.90 2.78
N HIS A 181 12.72 10.17 1.46
CA HIS A 181 12.01 11.26 0.79
C HIS A 181 12.17 12.63 1.50
N VAL A 182 13.40 12.95 1.93
CA VAL A 182 13.73 14.12 2.77
C VAL A 182 13.19 15.43 2.19
N ALA A 183 13.16 15.57 0.86
CA ALA A 183 12.64 16.77 0.19
C ALA A 183 11.14 17.03 0.46
N PHE A 184 10.36 16.01 0.86
CA PHE A 184 8.92 16.11 1.09
C PHE A 184 8.53 15.87 2.56
N LEU A 185 9.22 14.95 3.24
CA LEU A 185 8.87 14.53 4.59
C LEU A 185 9.82 15.07 5.66
N GLY A 186 10.94 15.72 5.25
CA GLY A 186 11.98 16.18 6.16
C GLY A 186 12.97 15.08 6.55
N ASP A 187 13.94 15.43 7.37
CA ASP A 187 15.07 14.62 7.81
C ASP A 187 14.93 14.15 9.28
N ASN A 188 13.73 14.22 9.82
CA ASN A 188 13.43 13.87 11.20
C ASN A 188 12.44 12.70 11.28
N ARG A 189 12.86 11.60 11.91
CA ARG A 189 12.07 10.38 12.05
C ARG A 189 10.73 10.60 12.77
N GLU A 190 10.65 11.54 13.72
CA GLU A 190 9.41 11.88 14.41
C GLU A 190 8.42 12.61 13.48
N VAL A 191 8.92 13.51 12.62
CA VAL A 191 8.09 14.19 11.61
C VAL A 191 7.55 13.18 10.59
N ILE A 192 8.40 12.28 10.11
CA ILE A 192 8.02 11.20 9.19
C ILE A 192 6.99 10.26 9.85
N GLY A 193 7.20 9.93 11.13
CA GLY A 193 6.27 9.14 11.92
C GLY A 193 4.89 9.78 12.04
N PHE A 194 4.85 11.09 12.30
CA PHE A 194 3.60 11.85 12.33
C PHE A 194 2.86 11.82 10.98
N GLU A 195 3.56 12.01 9.86
CA GLU A 195 2.96 11.95 8.53
C GLU A 195 2.39 10.54 8.22
N LYS A 196 3.14 9.48 8.59
CA LYS A 196 2.66 8.10 8.39
C LYS A 196 1.48 7.76 9.31
N ALA A 197 1.52 8.21 10.56
CA ALA A 197 0.42 8.03 11.51
C ALA A 197 -0.87 8.79 11.11
N GLY A 198 -0.79 9.67 10.14
CA GLY A 198 -1.95 10.35 9.55
C GLY A 198 -2.94 9.44 8.81
N ILE A 199 -2.63 8.15 8.64
CA ILE A 199 -3.58 7.14 8.17
C ILE A 199 -4.47 6.57 9.29
N LEU A 200 -4.13 6.82 10.55
CA LEU A 200 -4.92 6.34 11.68
C LEU A 200 -6.26 7.07 11.76
N ARG A 201 -7.29 6.38 12.27
CA ARG A 201 -8.61 6.96 12.54
C ARG A 201 -9.08 6.56 13.96
N PRO A 202 -9.98 7.33 14.57
CA PRO A 202 -10.42 7.06 15.93
C PRO A 202 -10.98 5.65 16.12
N GLY A 203 -10.39 4.89 17.04
CA GLY A 203 -10.90 3.59 17.51
C GLY A 203 -10.67 2.40 16.57
N ILE A 204 -10.07 2.60 15.39
CA ILE A 204 -9.77 1.47 14.48
C ILE A 204 -8.65 0.58 15.03
N PRO A 205 -8.58 -0.69 14.63
CA PRO A 205 -7.38 -1.50 14.81
C PRO A 205 -6.25 -1.01 13.90
N ALA A 206 -5.01 -1.07 14.41
CA ALA A 206 -3.82 -0.79 13.62
C ALA A 206 -2.66 -1.71 14.02
N VAL A 207 -1.74 -1.94 13.10
CA VAL A 207 -0.51 -2.69 13.33
C VAL A 207 0.69 -1.79 13.03
N TYR A 208 1.61 -1.70 13.98
CA TYR A 208 2.95 -1.19 13.75
C TYR A 208 3.90 -2.39 13.67
N ALA A 209 4.64 -2.52 12.57
CA ALA A 209 5.37 -3.76 12.32
C ALA A 209 6.78 -3.79 12.90
N ASP A 210 7.44 -2.63 13.03
CA ASP A 210 8.82 -2.53 13.48
C ASP A 210 8.93 -2.54 15.03
N ILE A 211 10.12 -2.86 15.55
CA ILE A 211 10.36 -2.97 16.99
C ILE A 211 10.52 -1.62 17.68
N ASP A 212 10.83 -0.57 16.93
CA ASP A 212 11.15 0.76 17.45
C ASP A 212 10.22 1.84 16.83
N PRO A 213 8.98 2.00 17.34
CA PRO A 213 8.07 3.01 16.87
C PRO A 213 8.52 4.43 17.32
N PRO A 214 8.48 5.44 16.42
CA PRO A 214 8.62 6.83 16.83
C PRO A 214 7.56 7.22 17.85
N GLU A 215 7.94 8.12 18.76
CA GLU A 215 7.01 8.61 19.78
C GLU A 215 5.79 9.31 19.17
N SER A 216 5.96 9.98 18.05
CA SER A 216 4.86 10.60 17.29
C SER A 216 3.79 9.61 16.83
N VAL A 217 4.17 8.38 16.45
CA VAL A 217 3.22 7.34 16.08
C VAL A 217 2.43 6.89 17.31
N LEU A 218 3.11 6.67 18.44
CA LEU A 218 2.48 6.25 19.70
C LEU A 218 1.51 7.32 20.22
N GLN A 219 1.91 8.58 20.18
CA GLN A 219 1.07 9.71 20.59
C GLN A 219 -0.18 9.86 19.72
N GLN A 220 -0.04 9.72 18.39
CA GLN A 220 -1.19 9.75 17.47
C GLN A 220 -2.14 8.57 17.71
N ALA A 221 -1.61 7.36 17.90
CA ALA A 221 -2.40 6.19 18.21
C ALA A 221 -3.17 6.36 19.54
N ALA A 222 -2.51 6.85 20.58
CA ALA A 222 -3.12 7.10 21.88
C ALA A 222 -4.19 8.19 21.81
N ALA A 223 -3.91 9.33 21.15
CA ALA A 223 -4.85 10.44 20.99
C ALA A 223 -6.14 10.03 20.27
N GLN A 224 -6.04 9.12 19.31
CA GLN A 224 -7.17 8.60 18.55
C GLN A 224 -7.76 7.31 19.14
N LYS A 225 -7.25 6.82 20.27
CA LYS A 225 -7.68 5.56 20.92
C LYS A 225 -7.60 4.37 19.97
N VAL A 226 -6.59 4.32 19.13
CA VAL A 226 -6.33 3.23 18.20
C VAL A 226 -5.96 1.97 18.98
N GLN A 227 -6.47 0.83 18.55
CA GLN A 227 -6.06 -0.48 19.08
C GLN A 227 -4.76 -0.89 18.38
N LEU A 228 -3.62 -0.42 18.90
CA LEU A 228 -2.32 -0.62 18.27
C LEU A 228 -1.71 -1.97 18.67
N GLU A 229 -1.56 -2.85 17.68
CA GLU A 229 -0.80 -4.08 17.79
C GLU A 229 0.68 -3.80 17.41
N ARG A 230 1.63 -4.22 18.26
CA ARG A 230 3.06 -4.02 17.97
C ARG A 230 3.95 -5.11 18.58
N PRO A 231 5.16 -5.33 18.02
CA PRO A 231 6.10 -6.30 18.56
C PRO A 231 6.51 -5.96 20.00
N GLY A 232 6.69 -6.98 20.81
CA GLY A 232 7.08 -6.83 22.21
C GLY A 232 5.94 -6.49 23.18
N GLU A 233 4.75 -6.13 22.68
CA GLU A 233 3.59 -5.87 23.53
C GLU A 233 2.42 -6.83 23.25
N THR A 234 1.97 -6.90 22.01
CA THR A 234 0.79 -7.69 21.64
C THR A 234 1.14 -8.95 20.83
N TYR A 235 2.32 -8.96 20.24
CA TYR A 235 2.89 -10.13 19.58
C TYR A 235 4.41 -10.16 19.69
N GLN A 236 5.00 -11.32 19.43
CA GLN A 236 6.45 -11.52 19.44
C GLN A 236 6.89 -12.30 18.23
N LEU A 237 8.12 -12.02 17.77
CA LEU A 237 8.84 -12.81 16.78
C LEU A 237 9.99 -13.54 17.50
N VAL A 238 9.90 -14.86 17.60
CA VAL A 238 10.90 -15.67 18.30
C VAL A 238 11.60 -16.60 17.33
N PRO A 239 12.91 -16.85 17.49
CA PRO A 239 13.65 -17.77 16.64
C PRO A 239 13.01 -19.15 16.61
N CYS A 240 12.98 -19.76 15.41
CA CYS A 240 12.56 -21.14 15.26
C CYS A 240 13.68 -22.10 15.70
N ASP A 241 13.30 -23.20 16.38
CA ASP A 241 14.25 -24.21 16.77
C ASP A 241 14.94 -24.84 15.55
N PRO A 242 16.27 -25.12 15.65
CA PRO A 242 17.01 -25.77 14.57
C PRO A 242 16.35 -27.09 14.13
N GLY A 243 16.19 -27.26 12.82
CA GLY A 243 15.63 -28.48 12.23
C GLY A 243 14.10 -28.50 12.04
N ILE A 244 13.36 -27.49 12.55
CA ILE A 244 11.91 -27.38 12.31
C ILE A 244 11.64 -26.66 10.98
N ALA A 245 12.42 -25.61 10.67
CA ALA A 245 12.26 -24.81 9.46
C ALA A 245 13.65 -24.35 8.95
N PRO A 246 13.74 -23.77 7.73
CA PRO A 246 14.97 -23.14 7.24
C PRO A 246 15.56 -22.14 8.23
N ALA A 247 16.88 -21.99 8.21
CA ALA A 247 17.58 -21.01 9.05
C ALA A 247 17.03 -19.60 8.76
N GLY A 248 16.87 -18.78 9.81
CA GLY A 248 16.29 -17.44 9.69
C GLY A 248 14.77 -17.39 9.86
N SER A 249 14.08 -18.55 9.88
CA SER A 249 12.63 -18.59 10.14
C SER A 249 12.30 -18.20 11.57
N LEU A 250 11.16 -17.54 11.74
CA LEU A 250 10.66 -17.07 13.05
C LEU A 250 9.26 -17.61 13.32
N TRP A 251 8.94 -17.81 14.59
CA TRP A 251 7.58 -17.98 15.07
C TRP A 251 6.98 -16.62 15.38
N LEU A 252 5.80 -16.34 14.82
CA LEU A 252 4.94 -15.28 15.30
C LEU A 252 4.04 -15.83 16.41
N GLU A 253 4.18 -15.28 17.59
CA GLU A 253 3.38 -15.61 18.77
C GLU A 253 2.48 -14.43 19.15
N GLN A 254 1.19 -14.68 19.25
CA GLN A 254 0.20 -13.72 19.75
C GLN A 254 -0.49 -14.32 20.97
N PRO A 255 -0.24 -13.84 22.20
CA PRO A 255 -0.80 -14.43 23.42
C PRO A 255 -2.31 -14.62 23.43
N ARG A 256 -3.05 -13.71 22.78
CA ARG A 256 -4.51 -13.78 22.72
C ARG A 256 -5.07 -14.97 21.93
N TYR A 257 -4.28 -15.55 21.01
CA TYR A 257 -4.71 -16.71 20.21
C TYR A 257 -4.21 -18.04 20.79
N GLY A 258 -3.15 -18.02 21.59
CA GLY A 258 -2.60 -19.22 22.24
C GLY A 258 -1.90 -20.20 21.29
N ASP A 259 -1.73 -19.83 20.03
CA ASP A 259 -1.02 -20.55 18.97
C ASP A 259 0.15 -19.74 18.42
N ARG A 260 0.90 -20.33 17.51
CA ARG A 260 1.99 -19.67 16.79
C ARG A 260 1.90 -19.95 15.30
N VAL A 261 2.45 -19.04 14.49
CA VAL A 261 2.51 -19.13 13.03
C VAL A 261 3.96 -19.09 12.59
N LEU A 262 4.37 -20.04 11.77
CA LEU A 262 5.71 -20.05 11.19
C LEU A 262 5.82 -19.02 10.07
N LEU A 263 6.79 -18.13 10.18
CA LEU A 263 7.21 -17.20 9.15
C LEU A 263 8.57 -17.66 8.60
N PRO A 264 8.61 -18.30 7.43
CA PRO A 264 9.88 -18.77 6.86
C PRO A 264 10.73 -17.58 6.38
N ASP A 265 12.05 -17.76 6.39
CA ASP A 265 12.94 -16.85 5.68
C ASP A 265 12.81 -17.11 4.16
N ASN A 266 11.99 -16.32 3.51
CA ASN A 266 11.75 -16.36 2.07
C ASN A 266 12.31 -15.13 1.34
N GLY A 267 13.17 -14.35 1.99
CA GLY A 267 13.77 -13.13 1.44
C GLY A 267 12.88 -11.88 1.53
N LEU A 268 11.65 -12.00 2.04
CA LEU A 268 10.78 -10.85 2.27
C LEU A 268 10.94 -10.30 3.70
N PRO A 269 10.71 -9.00 3.94
CA PRO A 269 10.80 -8.39 5.26
C PRO A 269 9.86 -9.08 6.27
N VAL A 270 10.40 -9.84 7.20
CA VAL A 270 9.62 -10.66 8.15
C VAL A 270 8.66 -9.82 9.00
N HIS A 271 9.04 -8.61 9.39
CA HIS A 271 8.16 -7.70 10.13
C HIS A 271 6.92 -7.31 9.32
N SER A 272 7.07 -7.11 8.01
CA SER A 272 5.93 -6.83 7.11
C SER A 272 5.01 -8.03 6.96
N LEU A 273 5.58 -9.24 6.89
CA LEU A 273 4.81 -10.49 6.87
C LEU A 273 4.06 -10.70 8.18
N ALA A 274 4.72 -10.47 9.31
CA ALA A 274 4.12 -10.54 10.64
C ALA A 274 2.94 -9.58 10.77
N ALA A 275 3.10 -8.32 10.32
CA ALA A 275 2.03 -7.34 10.36
C ALA A 275 0.81 -7.76 9.52
N ALA A 276 1.04 -8.34 8.34
CA ALA A 276 -0.03 -8.87 7.51
C ALA A 276 -0.76 -10.05 8.19
N VAL A 277 -0.04 -10.93 8.89
CA VAL A 277 -0.62 -12.03 9.67
C VAL A 277 -1.41 -11.50 10.87
N VAL A 278 -0.86 -10.53 11.60
CA VAL A 278 -1.57 -9.88 12.72
C VAL A 278 -2.85 -9.21 12.22
N ALA A 279 -2.81 -8.54 11.08
CA ALA A 279 -3.96 -7.90 10.46
C ALA A 279 -5.02 -8.92 10.00
N VAL A 280 -4.62 -9.97 9.27
CA VAL A 280 -5.59 -10.95 8.76
C VAL A 280 -6.29 -11.71 9.88
N ARG A 281 -5.64 -11.97 11.01
CA ARG A 281 -6.27 -12.59 12.18
C ARG A 281 -7.39 -11.73 12.78
N GLN A 282 -7.37 -10.42 12.56
CA GLN A 282 -8.48 -9.53 12.95
C GLN A 282 -9.56 -9.45 11.87
N LEU A 283 -9.16 -9.51 10.60
CA LEU A 283 -10.03 -9.32 9.45
C LEU A 283 -10.76 -10.61 9.03
N ALA A 284 -10.13 -11.76 9.23
CA ALA A 284 -10.60 -13.11 8.88
C ALA A 284 -10.13 -14.13 9.96
N PRO A 285 -10.69 -14.04 11.19
CA PRO A 285 -10.25 -14.86 12.33
C PRO A 285 -10.48 -16.36 12.12
N GLU A 286 -11.30 -16.75 11.16
CA GLU A 286 -11.55 -18.13 10.76
C GLU A 286 -10.40 -18.76 9.97
N LEU A 287 -9.46 -17.98 9.46
CA LEU A 287 -8.34 -18.51 8.68
C LEU A 287 -7.36 -19.28 9.58
N ALA A 288 -7.26 -20.58 9.34
CA ALA A 288 -6.44 -21.47 10.17
C ALA A 288 -4.95 -21.12 10.09
N PRO A 289 -4.17 -21.27 11.20
CA PRO A 289 -2.73 -21.02 11.21
C PRO A 289 -1.97 -21.75 10.11
N SER A 290 -2.31 -23.02 9.85
CA SER A 290 -1.68 -23.80 8.78
C SER A 290 -1.93 -23.26 7.37
N ALA A 291 -3.08 -22.64 7.14
CA ALA A 291 -3.37 -21.97 5.87
C ALA A 291 -2.56 -20.66 5.73
N ILE A 292 -2.43 -19.91 6.82
CA ILE A 292 -1.56 -18.73 6.87
C ILE A 292 -0.11 -19.11 6.53
N GLU A 293 0.43 -20.13 7.19
CA GLU A 293 1.79 -20.63 6.93
C GLU A 293 2.01 -21.04 5.48
N GLN A 294 1.06 -21.76 4.90
CA GLN A 294 1.13 -22.18 3.49
C GLN A 294 1.15 -20.99 2.52
N VAL A 295 0.35 -19.94 2.79
CA VAL A 295 0.34 -18.71 1.98
C VAL A 295 1.67 -17.99 2.08
N ILE A 296 2.16 -17.75 3.30
CA ILE A 296 3.41 -17.02 3.53
C ILE A 296 4.62 -17.78 2.97
N ALA A 297 4.66 -19.10 3.11
CA ALA A 297 5.77 -19.91 2.60
C ALA A 297 5.89 -19.88 1.06
N ARG A 298 4.80 -19.64 0.35
CA ARG A 298 4.77 -19.58 -1.12
C ARG A 298 4.84 -18.15 -1.67
N LEU A 299 4.85 -17.16 -0.78
CA LEU A 299 4.82 -15.77 -1.20
C LEU A 299 6.19 -15.37 -1.77
N THR A 300 6.16 -14.88 -2.99
CA THR A 300 7.30 -14.27 -3.68
C THR A 300 6.86 -12.96 -4.31
N LEU A 301 7.79 -12.02 -4.41
CA LEU A 301 7.53 -10.74 -5.06
C LEU A 301 8.66 -10.41 -6.04
N PRO A 302 8.35 -10.00 -7.26
CA PRO A 302 9.36 -9.51 -8.21
C PRO A 302 10.19 -8.39 -7.59
N GLY A 303 11.49 -8.42 -7.85
CA GLY A 303 12.43 -7.41 -7.36
C GLY A 303 12.55 -7.32 -5.83
N ARG A 304 12.21 -8.35 -5.08
CA ARG A 304 12.41 -8.45 -3.64
C ARG A 304 13.24 -9.70 -3.35
N TYR A 305 14.55 -9.51 -3.13
CA TYR A 305 15.53 -10.57 -2.94
C TYR A 305 15.37 -11.70 -3.98
N GLU A 306 15.02 -11.33 -5.19
CA GLU A 306 14.70 -12.25 -6.27
C GLU A 306 15.97 -12.87 -6.86
N VAL A 307 16.09 -14.19 -6.77
CA VAL A 307 17.22 -14.91 -7.32
C VAL A 307 16.95 -15.27 -8.78
N LEU A 308 17.56 -14.50 -9.69
CA LEU A 308 17.42 -14.71 -11.14
C LEU A 308 18.29 -15.89 -11.63
N GLN A 309 19.42 -16.12 -10.98
CA GLN A 309 20.38 -17.15 -11.36
C GLN A 309 21.15 -17.67 -10.16
N GLN A 310 21.43 -18.97 -10.14
CA GLN A 310 22.15 -19.62 -9.03
C GLN A 310 23.68 -19.65 -9.23
N GLN A 311 24.16 -19.77 -10.47
CA GLN A 311 25.58 -19.88 -10.78
C GLN A 311 25.96 -19.05 -12.02
N PRO A 312 26.69 -17.89 -11.87
CA PRO A 312 26.89 -17.19 -10.60
C PRO A 312 25.57 -16.76 -9.97
N ARG A 313 25.56 -16.60 -8.66
CA ARG A 313 24.33 -16.14 -7.99
C ARG A 313 24.06 -14.68 -8.35
N VAL A 314 22.89 -14.43 -8.97
CA VAL A 314 22.40 -13.11 -9.33
C VAL A 314 21.11 -12.84 -8.57
N VAL A 315 21.12 -11.80 -7.75
CA VAL A 315 19.97 -11.38 -6.93
C VAL A 315 19.56 -9.96 -7.36
N VAL A 316 18.27 -9.72 -7.48
CA VAL A 316 17.69 -8.40 -7.74
C VAL A 316 16.85 -7.99 -6.53
N ASP A 317 17.07 -6.77 -6.07
CA ASP A 317 16.28 -6.14 -5.01
C ASP A 317 16.06 -4.65 -5.31
N VAL A 318 14.91 -4.12 -4.89
CA VAL A 318 14.57 -2.70 -5.06
C VAL A 318 14.99 -1.85 -3.85
N GLY A 319 15.75 -2.40 -2.92
CA GLY A 319 16.32 -1.67 -1.79
C GLY A 319 17.10 -0.44 -2.28
N HIS A 320 16.76 0.77 -1.80
CA HIS A 320 17.30 2.03 -2.29
C HIS A 320 17.63 3.02 -1.16
N ASN A 321 17.52 2.61 0.09
CA ASN A 321 17.90 3.39 1.26
C ASN A 321 18.65 2.50 2.29
N PRO A 322 19.38 3.10 3.25
CA PRO A 322 20.19 2.33 4.22
C PRO A 322 19.39 1.38 5.12
N HIS A 323 18.11 1.64 5.33
CA HIS A 323 17.23 0.81 6.14
C HIS A 323 16.68 -0.41 5.35
N ALA A 324 16.61 -0.32 4.03
CA ALA A 324 16.23 -1.43 3.15
C ALA A 324 17.39 -2.42 3.00
#